data_c922d3898a58ad865df30ede1eb1c9e6
#
_entry.id   c922d3898a58ad865df30ede1eb1c9e6
#
_cell.length_a   1.000
_cell.length_b   1.000
_cell.length_c   1.000
_cell.angle_alpha   90.00
_cell.angle_beta   90.00
_cell.angle_gamma   90.00
#
_symmetry.space_group_name_H-M   'P 1'
#
loop_
_entity.id
_entity.type
_entity.pdbx_description
1 polymer ?
#
loop_
_entity_poly.entity_id
_entity_poly.type
_entity_poly.pdbx_seq_one_letter_code
_entity_poly.pdbx_strand_id
1 'polypeptide(L)'
;MGIRERLSGNEAVATAMKQINPDVVAAFPITPSTEIPQYFSTFVSNGAVDTEFVAVESEHSAMSACIGAQSAGARAMTATSANGLSLMWEMIYIASSLRLPIVMSLVNRAVSGPLNIHNDHSDAMGVRDARMDYAIFRK
;
A
#
# COMPACT_ATOMS: atom_id res chain seq x y z
N MET A 1 19.54 18.76 -12.91
CA MET A 1 18.25 19.47 -13.06
C MET A 1 17.16 18.47 -12.80
N GLY A 2 16.26 18.69 -11.81
CA GLY A 2 15.15 17.77 -11.57
C GLY A 2 14.06 17.95 -12.62
N ILE A 3 13.45 16.85 -13.07
CA ILE A 3 12.28 16.87 -13.94
C ILE A 3 11.09 17.28 -13.07
N ARG A 4 10.33 18.30 -13.50
CA ARG A 4 9.07 18.69 -12.86
C ARG A 4 7.93 18.09 -13.65
N GLU A 5 7.17 17.24 -13.02
CA GLU A 5 5.97 16.61 -13.58
C GLU A 5 4.74 17.01 -12.77
N ARG A 6 3.58 17.04 -13.43
CA ARG A 6 2.28 17.21 -12.78
C ARG A 6 1.65 15.84 -12.61
N LEU A 7 1.57 15.37 -11.36
CA LEU A 7 1.06 14.05 -11.01
C LEU A 7 -0.13 14.18 -10.05
N SER A 8 -1.07 13.27 -10.14
CA SER A 8 -2.05 13.03 -9.05
C SER A 8 -1.33 12.46 -7.83
N GLY A 9 -1.99 12.41 -6.68
CA GLY A 9 -1.42 11.79 -5.47
C GLY A 9 -1.06 10.31 -5.70
N ASN A 10 -1.94 9.55 -6.36
CA ASN A 10 -1.71 8.14 -6.65
C ASN A 10 -0.55 7.91 -7.64
N GLU A 11 -0.47 8.74 -8.69
CA GLU A 11 0.66 8.72 -9.63
C GLU A 11 1.99 9.04 -8.94
N ALA A 12 1.99 10.02 -8.05
CA ALA A 12 3.18 10.40 -7.30
C ALA A 12 3.65 9.25 -6.39
N VAL A 13 2.72 8.57 -5.72
CA VAL A 13 3.02 7.38 -4.90
C VAL A 13 3.58 6.26 -5.76
N ALA A 14 2.91 5.91 -6.87
CA ALA A 14 3.40 4.87 -7.78
C ALA A 14 4.78 5.20 -8.36
N THR A 15 5.04 6.49 -8.67
CA THR A 15 6.35 6.97 -9.13
C THR A 15 7.41 6.85 -8.03
N ALA A 16 7.08 7.16 -6.79
CA ALA A 16 7.99 6.97 -5.66
C ALA A 16 8.31 5.48 -5.45
N MET A 17 7.31 4.60 -5.52
CA MET A 17 7.51 3.16 -5.47
C MET A 17 8.43 2.67 -6.61
N LYS A 18 8.24 3.19 -7.83
CA LYS A 18 9.14 2.92 -8.96
C LYS A 18 10.60 3.32 -8.66
N GLN A 19 10.80 4.50 -8.07
CA GLN A 19 12.15 4.97 -7.71
C GLN A 19 12.81 4.11 -6.63
N ILE A 20 12.01 3.57 -5.71
CA ILE A 20 12.47 2.65 -4.66
C ILE A 20 12.84 1.29 -5.27
N ASN A 21 12.14 0.85 -6.32
CA ASN A 21 12.27 -0.47 -6.94
C ASN A 21 12.29 -1.58 -5.89
N PRO A 22 11.17 -1.78 -5.14
CA PRO A 22 11.09 -2.82 -4.13
C PRO A 22 11.15 -4.20 -4.77
N ASP A 23 11.52 -5.22 -4.02
CA ASP A 23 11.61 -6.59 -4.55
C ASP A 23 10.22 -7.19 -4.82
N VAL A 24 9.23 -6.84 -3.95
CA VAL A 24 7.85 -7.33 -4.06
C VAL A 24 6.86 -6.20 -3.85
N VAL A 25 5.84 -6.15 -4.70
CA VAL A 25 4.62 -5.37 -4.48
C VAL A 25 3.42 -6.30 -4.57
N ALA A 26 2.72 -6.50 -3.46
CA ALA A 26 1.48 -7.28 -3.43
C ALA A 26 0.30 -6.35 -3.23
N ALA A 27 -0.73 -6.46 -4.06
CA ALA A 27 -1.86 -5.55 -4.01
C ALA A 27 -3.19 -6.18 -4.43
N PHE A 28 -4.26 -5.70 -3.77
CA PHE A 28 -5.64 -5.88 -4.18
C PHE A 28 -6.27 -4.50 -4.37
N PRO A 29 -6.95 -4.24 -5.50
CA PRO A 29 -7.43 -2.90 -5.83
C PRO A 29 -8.66 -2.52 -4.98
N ILE A 30 -8.59 -1.35 -4.33
CA ILE A 30 -9.71 -0.74 -3.61
C ILE A 30 -9.72 0.77 -3.83
N THR A 31 -10.89 1.37 -4.13
CA THR A 31 -11.06 2.82 -4.29
C THR A 31 -10.80 3.55 -2.96
N PRO A 32 -10.04 4.67 -2.95
CA PRO A 32 -9.44 5.38 -4.08
C PRO A 32 -7.96 5.02 -4.35
N SER A 33 -7.41 3.95 -3.77
CA SER A 33 -6.01 3.55 -3.97
C SER A 33 -5.77 2.74 -5.26
N THR A 34 -6.82 2.36 -5.99
CA THR A 34 -6.78 1.45 -7.16
C THR A 34 -5.75 1.87 -8.21
N GLU A 35 -5.58 3.16 -8.44
CA GLU A 35 -4.64 3.66 -9.44
C GLU A 35 -3.17 3.36 -9.09
N ILE A 36 -2.82 3.25 -7.80
CA ILE A 36 -1.44 2.97 -7.39
C ILE A 36 -0.96 1.62 -7.95
N PRO A 37 -1.61 0.47 -7.67
CA PRO A 37 -1.21 -0.80 -8.25
C PRO A 37 -1.34 -0.83 -9.77
N GLN A 38 -2.30 -0.10 -10.37
CA GLN A 38 -2.45 -0.02 -11.82
C GLN A 38 -1.24 0.66 -12.48
N TYR A 39 -0.84 1.84 -12.01
CA TYR A 39 0.37 2.51 -12.50
C TYR A 39 1.62 1.66 -12.26
N PHE A 40 1.73 1.07 -11.08
CA PHE A 40 2.90 0.28 -10.73
C PHE A 40 3.02 -0.99 -11.60
N SER A 41 1.92 -1.69 -11.84
CA SER A 41 1.90 -2.86 -12.76
C SER A 41 2.31 -2.49 -14.18
N THR A 42 2.00 -1.26 -14.64
CA THR A 42 2.47 -0.75 -15.92
C THR A 42 3.99 -0.56 -15.93
N PHE A 43 4.59 -0.10 -14.83
CA PHE A 43 6.05 0.01 -14.73
C PHE A 43 6.72 -1.36 -14.80
N VAL A 44 6.14 -2.36 -14.14
CA VAL A 44 6.62 -3.76 -14.21
C VAL A 44 6.54 -4.30 -15.64
N SER A 45 5.36 -4.15 -16.28
CA SER A 45 5.13 -4.65 -17.65
C SER A 45 6.06 -4.02 -18.69
N ASN A 46 6.47 -2.76 -18.46
CA ASN A 46 7.38 -2.04 -19.34
C ASN A 46 8.87 -2.28 -19.00
N GLY A 47 9.17 -3.13 -18.03
CA GLY A 47 10.54 -3.40 -17.58
C GLY A 47 11.22 -2.19 -16.93
N ALA A 48 10.44 -1.26 -16.38
CA ALA A 48 10.95 -0.06 -15.72
C ALA A 48 11.38 -0.30 -14.26
N VAL A 49 11.06 -1.46 -13.71
CA VAL A 49 11.43 -1.96 -12.38
C VAL A 49 11.63 -3.48 -12.45
N ASP A 50 12.40 -4.02 -11.51
CA ASP A 50 12.67 -5.46 -11.39
C ASP A 50 11.74 -6.14 -10.37
N THR A 51 10.72 -5.45 -9.94
CA THR A 51 9.79 -5.87 -8.88
C THR A 51 8.92 -7.05 -9.32
N GLU A 52 8.78 -8.05 -8.45
CA GLU A 52 7.71 -9.05 -8.56
C GLU A 52 6.38 -8.41 -8.14
N PHE A 53 5.45 -8.28 -9.08
CA PHE A 53 4.11 -7.75 -8.82
C PHE A 53 3.11 -8.88 -8.61
N VAL A 54 2.60 -9.02 -7.39
CA VAL A 54 1.68 -10.08 -6.99
C VAL A 54 0.26 -9.53 -6.87
N ALA A 55 -0.57 -9.81 -7.86
CA ALA A 55 -2.00 -9.57 -7.77
C ALA A 55 -2.64 -10.69 -6.95
N VAL A 56 -3.31 -10.30 -5.87
CA VAL A 56 -3.91 -11.22 -4.91
C VAL A 56 -5.43 -11.11 -4.90
N GLU A 57 -6.11 -12.03 -4.22
CA GLU A 57 -7.57 -12.11 -4.16
C GLU A 57 -8.19 -11.30 -3.01
N SER A 58 -7.38 -10.76 -2.10
CA SER A 58 -7.85 -9.93 -0.99
C SER A 58 -6.73 -9.08 -0.39
N GLU A 59 -7.08 -8.06 0.35
CA GLU A 59 -6.12 -7.24 1.08
C GLU A 59 -5.41 -8.02 2.19
N HIS A 60 -6.09 -8.95 2.83
CA HIS A 60 -5.47 -9.86 3.80
C HIS A 60 -4.33 -10.64 3.15
N SER A 61 -4.55 -11.19 1.97
CA SER A 61 -3.52 -11.90 1.20
C SER A 61 -2.38 -10.99 0.75
N ALA A 62 -2.69 -9.72 0.41
CA ALA A 62 -1.65 -8.74 0.06
C ALA A 62 -0.68 -8.51 1.22
N MET A 63 -1.19 -8.27 2.42
CA MET A 63 -0.35 -8.08 3.59
C MET A 63 0.38 -9.37 3.97
N SER A 64 -0.26 -10.54 3.84
CA SER A 64 0.36 -11.85 4.08
C SER A 64 1.55 -12.10 3.15
N ALA A 65 1.40 -11.78 1.86
CA ALA A 65 2.48 -11.88 0.89
C ALA A 65 3.65 -10.93 1.22
N CYS A 66 3.35 -9.69 1.62
CA CYS A 66 4.36 -8.74 2.08
C CYS A 66 5.12 -9.25 3.31
N ILE A 67 4.42 -9.84 4.29
CA ILE A 67 5.02 -10.43 5.49
C ILE A 67 5.96 -11.57 5.10
N GLY A 68 5.51 -12.49 4.24
CA GLY A 68 6.33 -13.59 3.76
C GLY A 68 7.60 -13.12 3.04
N ALA A 69 7.43 -12.19 2.09
CA ALA A 69 8.54 -11.60 1.35
C ALA A 69 9.55 -10.90 2.26
N GLN A 70 9.07 -10.06 3.18
CA GLN A 70 9.92 -9.29 4.08
C GLN A 70 10.62 -10.22 5.10
N SER A 71 9.97 -11.29 5.56
CA SER A 71 10.58 -12.28 6.44
C SER A 71 11.71 -13.06 5.74
N ALA A 72 11.65 -13.16 4.42
CA ALA A 72 12.72 -13.74 3.60
C ALA A 72 13.82 -12.74 3.23
N GLY A 73 13.73 -11.49 3.69
CA GLY A 73 14.71 -10.43 3.47
C GLY A 73 14.45 -9.55 2.24
N ALA A 74 13.34 -9.73 1.54
CA ALA A 74 12.94 -8.89 0.41
C ALA A 74 12.28 -7.58 0.90
N ARG A 75 12.45 -6.48 0.17
CA ARG A 75 11.74 -5.22 0.43
C ARG A 75 10.34 -5.31 -0.14
N ALA A 76 9.32 -5.24 0.70
CA ALA A 76 7.93 -5.39 0.29
C ALA A 76 7.14 -4.10 0.50
N MET A 77 6.27 -3.79 -0.47
CA MET A 77 5.34 -2.65 -0.41
C MET A 77 3.92 -3.08 -0.80
N THR A 78 2.94 -2.35 -0.30
CA THR A 78 1.53 -2.50 -0.67
C THR A 78 0.80 -1.15 -0.66
N ALA A 79 -0.43 -1.14 -1.15
CA ALA A 79 -1.33 0.02 -1.10
C ALA A 79 -2.77 -0.44 -0.81
N THR A 80 -3.48 0.34 -0.01
CA THR A 80 -4.87 0.05 0.36
C THR A 80 -5.65 1.29 0.80
N SER A 81 -6.90 1.10 1.22
CA SER A 81 -7.81 2.12 1.74
C SER A 81 -8.83 1.49 2.69
N ALA A 82 -9.35 2.24 3.63
CA ALA A 82 -10.58 1.94 4.40
C ALA A 82 -10.80 0.48 4.80
N ASN A 83 -11.84 -0.12 4.22
CA ASN A 83 -12.24 -1.50 4.52
C ASN A 83 -11.15 -2.52 4.14
N GLY A 84 -10.32 -2.24 3.14
CA GLY A 84 -9.16 -3.06 2.81
C GLY A 84 -8.13 -3.07 3.95
N LEU A 85 -7.88 -1.91 4.57
CA LEU A 85 -7.04 -1.84 5.76
C LEU A 85 -7.65 -2.62 6.94
N SER A 86 -8.98 -2.54 7.10
CA SER A 86 -9.70 -3.31 8.13
C SER A 86 -9.57 -4.82 7.90
N LEU A 87 -9.59 -5.27 6.66
CA LEU A 87 -9.37 -6.67 6.31
C LEU A 87 -7.92 -7.13 6.55
N MET A 88 -6.96 -6.21 6.50
CA MET A 88 -5.55 -6.48 6.84
C MET A 88 -5.29 -6.50 8.35
N TRP A 89 -6.24 -6.16 9.20
CA TRP A 89 -6.06 -5.85 10.62
C TRP A 89 -5.19 -6.86 11.38
N GLU A 90 -5.54 -8.14 11.30
CA GLU A 90 -4.79 -9.22 11.94
C GLU A 90 -3.32 -9.24 11.47
N MET A 91 -3.13 -9.14 10.17
CA MET A 91 -1.81 -9.22 9.55
C MET A 91 -0.92 -8.02 9.90
N ILE A 92 -1.50 -6.85 10.14
CA ILE A 92 -0.77 -5.66 10.60
C ILE A 92 -0.13 -5.91 11.98
N TYR A 93 -0.86 -6.52 12.91
CA TYR A 93 -0.31 -6.88 14.22
C TYR A 93 0.80 -7.93 14.12
N ILE A 94 0.68 -8.89 13.20
CA ILE A 94 1.73 -9.89 12.94
C ILE A 94 2.97 -9.20 12.37
N ALA A 95 2.82 -8.35 11.35
CA ALA A 95 3.93 -7.59 10.76
C ALA A 95 4.66 -6.74 11.81
N SER A 96 3.90 -6.04 12.66
CA SER A 96 4.42 -5.21 13.74
C SER A 96 5.15 -6.05 14.80
N SER A 97 4.61 -7.21 15.20
CA SER A 97 5.23 -8.12 16.18
C SER A 97 6.56 -8.65 15.69
N LEU A 98 6.64 -8.96 14.40
CA LEU A 98 7.85 -9.44 13.73
C LEU A 98 8.82 -8.30 13.36
N ARG A 99 8.43 -7.05 13.60
CA ARG A 99 9.21 -5.84 13.26
C ARG A 99 9.62 -5.79 11.78
N LEU A 100 8.71 -6.16 10.90
CA LEU A 100 8.96 -6.18 9.46
C LEU A 100 8.81 -4.76 8.88
N PRO A 101 9.82 -4.21 8.20
CA PRO A 101 9.79 -2.86 7.64
C PRO A 101 8.99 -2.79 6.33
N ILE A 102 7.71 -3.16 6.37
CA ILE A 102 6.80 -3.08 5.22
C ILE A 102 6.33 -1.64 5.07
N VAL A 103 6.38 -1.11 3.86
CA VAL A 103 5.82 0.21 3.52
C VAL A 103 4.46 0.03 2.87
N MET A 104 3.45 0.64 3.47
CA MET A 104 2.08 0.62 2.99
C MET A 104 1.59 2.03 2.66
N SER A 105 1.15 2.25 1.43
CA SER A 105 0.50 3.48 1.01
C SER A 105 -0.99 3.42 1.35
N LEU A 106 -1.44 4.24 2.29
CA LEU A 106 -2.83 4.32 2.69
C LEU A 106 -3.47 5.57 2.07
N VAL A 107 -4.40 5.35 1.15
CA VAL A 107 -5.22 6.42 0.56
C VAL A 107 -6.51 6.51 1.37
N ASN A 108 -6.56 7.46 2.29
CA ASN A 108 -7.60 7.57 3.31
C ASN A 108 -9.02 7.64 2.73
N ARG A 109 -9.89 6.81 3.28
CA ARG A 109 -11.32 6.76 3.01
C ARG A 109 -12.06 6.34 4.28
N ALA A 110 -13.30 6.82 4.47
CA ALA A 110 -14.14 6.41 5.59
C ALA A 110 -14.32 4.89 5.63
N VAL A 111 -14.14 4.32 6.82
CA VAL A 111 -14.51 2.93 7.12
C VAL A 111 -15.97 2.92 7.50
N SER A 112 -16.82 2.46 6.59
CA SER A 112 -18.27 2.55 6.79
C SER A 112 -19.03 1.42 6.09
N GLY A 113 -20.20 1.16 6.59
CA GLY A 113 -21.27 0.40 5.95
C GLY A 113 -22.60 1.16 6.16
N PRO A 114 -23.37 1.45 5.10
CA PRO A 114 -23.07 1.18 3.69
C PRO A 114 -21.84 1.94 3.17
N LEU A 115 -21.32 1.48 2.03
CA LEU A 115 -20.11 2.02 1.42
C LEU A 115 -20.20 3.54 1.22
N ASN A 116 -19.15 4.24 1.63
CA ASN A 116 -18.94 5.64 1.32
C ASN A 116 -17.47 5.86 0.94
N ILE A 117 -17.23 6.72 -0.02
CA ILE A 117 -15.88 6.99 -0.58
C ILE A 117 -15.31 8.35 -0.13
N HIS A 118 -15.94 8.99 0.84
CA HIS A 118 -15.48 10.29 1.33
C HIS A 118 -14.11 10.16 2.01
N ASN A 119 -13.28 11.16 1.79
CA ASN A 119 -12.00 11.28 2.46
C ASN A 119 -12.22 11.51 3.96
N ASP A 120 -11.67 10.59 4.74
CA ASP A 120 -11.79 10.53 6.19
C ASP A 120 -10.57 9.77 6.72
N HIS A 121 -10.18 10.00 7.96
CA HIS A 121 -9.01 9.35 8.56
C HIS A 121 -9.37 8.21 9.52
N SER A 122 -10.62 7.74 9.52
CA SER A 122 -11.07 6.65 10.39
C SER A 122 -10.28 5.35 10.16
N ASP A 123 -9.86 5.09 8.92
CA ASP A 123 -9.02 3.96 8.58
C ASP A 123 -7.63 4.06 9.25
N ALA A 124 -6.91 5.16 9.04
CA ALA A 124 -5.59 5.36 9.65
C ALA A 124 -5.66 5.41 11.18
N MET A 125 -6.69 6.06 11.73
CA MET A 125 -6.88 6.14 13.18
C MET A 125 -7.18 4.78 13.80
N GLY A 126 -7.88 3.91 13.07
CA GLY A 126 -8.19 2.56 13.52
C GLY A 126 -6.94 1.72 13.79
N VAL A 127 -5.89 1.86 13.00
CA VAL A 127 -4.65 1.06 13.13
C VAL A 127 -3.56 1.73 13.96
N ARG A 128 -3.82 2.90 14.53
CA ARG A 128 -2.84 3.66 15.32
C ARG A 128 -2.22 2.84 16.44
N ASP A 129 -3.01 2.02 17.11
CA ASP A 129 -2.57 1.25 18.27
C ASP A 129 -1.87 -0.07 17.89
N ALA A 130 -1.78 -0.39 16.59
CA ALA A 130 -1.06 -1.55 16.09
C ALA A 130 0.48 -1.40 16.12
N ARG A 131 1.00 -0.36 16.78
CA ARG A 131 2.44 -0.04 16.89
C ARG A 131 3.13 0.13 15.53
N MET A 132 2.42 0.66 14.56
CA MET A 132 2.97 1.06 13.27
C MET A 132 3.47 2.50 13.36
N ASP A 133 4.68 2.74 12.89
CA ASP A 133 5.14 4.10 12.62
C ASP A 133 4.54 4.57 11.29
N TYR A 134 3.87 5.71 11.29
CA TYR A 134 3.29 6.26 10.08
C TYR A 134 3.54 7.76 9.95
N ALA A 135 3.69 8.21 8.72
CA ALA A 135 3.73 9.61 8.36
C ALA A 135 2.41 10.00 7.68
N ILE A 136 1.75 11.02 8.20
CA ILE A 136 0.55 11.59 7.58
C ILE A 136 0.96 12.79 6.73
N PHE A 137 0.79 12.68 5.43
CA PHE A 137 0.96 13.79 4.52
C PHE A 137 -0.41 14.49 4.33
N ARG A 138 -0.54 15.71 4.83
CA ARG A 138 -1.71 16.55 4.54
C ARG A 138 -1.56 17.19 3.16
N LYS A 139 -2.68 17.23 2.41
CA LYS A 139 -2.78 18.07 1.20
C LYS A 139 -2.71 19.55 1.56
#